data_3b309832d629e9ea873db7403708c3a6
#
_entry.id   3b309832d629e9ea873db7403708c3a6
#
_cell.length_a   1.000
_cell.length_b   1.000
_cell.length_c   1.000
_cell.angle_alpha   90.00
_cell.angle_beta   90.00
_cell.angle_gamma   90.00
#
_symmetry.space_group_name_H-M   'P 1'
#
loop_
_entity.id
_entity.type
_entity.pdbx_description
1 polymer ?
#
loop_
_entity_poly.entity_id
_entity_poly.type
_entity_poly.pdbx_seq_one_letter_code
_entity_poly.pdbx_strand_id
1 'polypeptide(L)'
;YVFCQVGGNWCPWCIRFASFVENDTIIKPIMDSNFVYIHVNWSRDNKNPEAMKFLGNPGRFGFPVFVIIDEKGKPIHIQNSAYLEQDKGYSTTKVKEFLQNWTPQAVNTLR
;
A
#
# COMPACT_ATOMS: atom_id res chain seq x y z
N TYR A 1 10.78 1.60 -5.88
CA TYR A 1 9.62 0.71 -5.92
C TYR A 1 8.32 1.51 -5.95
N VAL A 2 7.25 0.88 -6.36
CA VAL A 2 5.93 1.50 -6.37
C VAL A 2 5.09 0.91 -5.25
N PHE A 3 4.44 1.79 -4.50
CA PHE A 3 3.47 1.43 -3.46
C PHE A 3 2.08 1.75 -4.00
N CYS A 4 1.31 0.72 -4.35
CA CYS A 4 -0.05 0.88 -4.84
C CYS A 4 -1.03 0.78 -3.68
N GLN A 5 -1.83 1.81 -3.49
CA GLN A 5 -3.00 1.75 -2.61
C GLN A 5 -4.22 1.50 -3.48
N VAL A 6 -4.84 0.33 -3.32
CA VAL A 6 -6.02 -0.05 -4.10
C VAL A 6 -7.28 0.23 -3.29
N GLY A 7 -8.21 0.95 -3.87
CA GLY A 7 -9.46 1.33 -3.22
C GLY A 7 -10.10 2.52 -3.93
N GLY A 8 -10.73 3.40 -3.17
CA GLY A 8 -11.36 4.58 -3.77
C GLY A 8 -11.94 5.54 -2.74
N ASN A 9 -12.53 6.61 -3.23
CA ASN A 9 -13.10 7.68 -2.38
C ASN A 9 -14.30 7.23 -1.55
N TRP A 10 -14.89 6.09 -1.87
CA TRP A 10 -16.00 5.49 -1.14
C TRP A 10 -15.57 4.79 0.15
N CYS A 11 -14.28 4.59 0.32
CA CYS A 11 -13.70 3.73 1.35
C CYS A 11 -13.11 4.59 2.48
N PRO A 12 -13.74 4.63 3.68
CA PRO A 12 -13.24 5.45 4.79
C PRO A 12 -11.82 5.08 5.23
N TRP A 13 -11.49 3.79 5.26
CA TRP A 13 -10.14 3.34 5.62
C TRP A 13 -9.09 3.71 4.58
N CYS A 14 -9.48 3.80 3.30
CA CYS A 14 -8.60 4.30 2.24
C CYS A 14 -8.25 5.76 2.46
N ILE A 15 -9.25 6.57 2.79
CA ILE A 15 -9.09 8.00 3.07
C ILE A 15 -8.22 8.19 4.32
N ARG A 16 -8.44 7.39 5.36
CA ARG A 16 -7.64 7.41 6.59
C ARG A 16 -6.18 7.09 6.32
N PHE A 17 -5.90 6.09 5.49
CA PHE A 17 -4.52 5.73 5.17
C PHE A 17 -3.81 6.84 4.41
N ALA A 18 -4.45 7.41 3.41
CA ALA A 18 -3.87 8.53 2.64
C ALA A 18 -3.54 9.72 3.54
N SER A 19 -4.45 10.07 4.45
CA SER A 19 -4.23 11.13 5.42
C SER A 19 -3.12 10.78 6.41
N PHE A 20 -3.06 9.55 6.85
CA PHE A 20 -2.03 9.06 7.76
C PHE A 20 -0.63 9.19 7.13
N VAL A 21 -0.47 8.75 5.89
CA VAL A 21 0.82 8.84 5.18
C VAL A 21 1.25 10.30 5.03
N GLU A 22 0.32 11.18 4.67
CA GLU A 22 0.63 12.60 4.46
C GLU A 22 1.03 13.32 5.74
N ASN A 23 0.43 12.95 6.88
CA ASN A 23 0.56 13.70 8.12
C ASN A 23 1.49 13.08 9.17
N ASP A 24 1.84 11.81 9.05
CA ASP A 24 2.72 11.14 10.01
C ASP A 24 4.18 11.50 9.70
N THR A 25 4.86 12.12 10.67
CA THR A 25 6.21 12.63 10.49
C THR A 25 7.28 11.53 10.38
N ILE A 26 6.95 10.30 10.77
CA ILE A 26 7.84 9.15 10.63
C ILE A 26 7.60 8.45 9.30
N ILE A 27 6.34 8.25 8.93
CA ILE A 27 5.96 7.47 7.75
C ILE A 27 6.20 8.22 6.45
N LYS A 28 5.85 9.51 6.40
CA LYS A 28 5.98 10.28 5.16
C LYS A 28 7.40 10.27 4.58
N PRO A 29 8.47 10.52 5.36
CA PRO A 29 9.83 10.44 4.83
C PRO A 29 10.20 9.06 4.31
N ILE A 30 9.77 7.99 4.99
CA ILE A 30 10.06 6.62 4.56
C ILE A 30 9.37 6.32 3.22
N MET A 31 8.10 6.71 3.11
CA MET A 31 7.34 6.54 1.88
C MET A 31 8.00 7.32 0.73
N ASP A 32 8.27 8.60 0.94
CA ASP A 32 8.81 9.48 -0.11
C ASP A 32 10.21 9.07 -0.57
N SER A 33 11.03 8.53 0.34
CA SER A 33 12.42 8.16 0.02
C SER A 33 12.55 6.81 -0.69
N ASN A 34 11.57 5.92 -0.55
CA ASN A 34 11.72 4.54 -0.99
C ASN A 34 10.68 4.10 -2.01
N PHE A 35 9.58 4.85 -2.14
CA PHE A 35 8.45 4.43 -2.98
C PHE A 35 7.89 5.58 -3.79
N VAL A 36 7.35 5.23 -4.95
CA VAL A 36 6.38 6.08 -5.64
C VAL A 36 5.01 5.63 -5.17
N TYR A 37 4.32 6.50 -4.44
CA TYR A 37 3.02 6.19 -3.85
C TYR A 37 1.92 6.56 -4.83
N ILE A 38 1.16 5.56 -5.28
CA ILE A 38 0.06 5.77 -6.23
C ILE A 38 -1.24 5.17 -5.72
N HIS A 39 -2.35 5.74 -6.17
CA HIS A 39 -3.69 5.26 -5.89
C HIS A 39 -4.22 4.54 -7.13
N VAL A 40 -4.68 3.30 -6.95
CA VAL A 40 -5.31 2.50 -8.01
C VAL A 40 -6.79 2.37 -7.67
N ASN A 41 -7.64 2.93 -8.53
CA ASN A 41 -9.08 2.95 -8.26
C ASN A 41 -9.72 1.58 -8.45
N TRP A 42 -10.52 1.20 -7.47
CA TRP A 42 -11.50 0.13 -7.56
C TRP A 42 -12.82 0.65 -6.97
N SER A 43 -13.92 0.45 -7.68
CA SER A 43 -15.24 0.80 -7.18
C SER A 43 -16.28 -0.14 -7.82
N ARG A 44 -17.51 -0.07 -7.32
CA ARG A 44 -18.60 -0.84 -7.92
C ARG A 44 -18.86 -0.47 -9.39
N ASP A 45 -18.66 0.80 -9.71
CA ASP A 45 -18.88 1.33 -11.07
C ASP A 45 -17.69 1.07 -11.98
N ASN A 46 -16.49 0.93 -11.42
CA ASN A 46 -15.29 0.63 -12.18
C ASN A 46 -14.43 -0.36 -11.38
N LYS A 47 -14.61 -1.64 -11.64
CA LYS A 47 -13.88 -2.71 -10.95
C LYS A 47 -12.45 -2.87 -11.44
N ASN A 48 -12.06 -2.11 -12.48
CA ASN A 48 -10.69 -2.02 -12.98
C ASN A 48 -10.06 -3.40 -13.20
N PRO A 49 -10.69 -4.27 -14.01
CA PRO A 49 -10.31 -5.69 -14.03
C PRO A 49 -8.89 -5.94 -14.54
N GLU A 50 -8.41 -5.14 -15.49
CA GLU A 50 -7.05 -5.31 -16.01
C GLU A 50 -6.00 -5.00 -14.95
N ALA A 51 -6.18 -3.90 -14.21
CA ALA A 51 -5.28 -3.55 -13.12
C ALA A 51 -5.35 -4.59 -12.01
N MET A 52 -6.54 -5.06 -11.65
CA MET A 52 -6.70 -6.08 -10.61
C MET A 52 -6.01 -7.39 -11.00
N LYS A 53 -6.14 -7.79 -12.25
CA LYS A 53 -5.45 -8.99 -12.77
C LYS A 53 -3.94 -8.83 -12.69
N PHE A 54 -3.42 -7.69 -13.14
CA PHE A 54 -1.99 -7.40 -13.09
C PHE A 54 -1.45 -7.45 -11.67
N LEU A 55 -2.20 -6.90 -10.71
CA LEU A 55 -1.78 -6.82 -9.31
C LEU A 55 -2.01 -8.12 -8.53
N GLY A 56 -2.54 -9.16 -9.14
CA GLY A 56 -2.75 -10.45 -8.48
C GLY A 56 -4.06 -10.55 -7.72
N ASN A 57 -5.11 -9.88 -8.19
CA ASN A 57 -6.44 -9.88 -7.58
C ASN A 57 -6.40 -9.50 -6.08
N PRO A 58 -5.86 -8.33 -5.75
CA PRO A 58 -5.67 -7.94 -4.35
C PRO A 58 -6.98 -7.67 -3.61
N GLY A 59 -8.07 -7.39 -4.33
CA GLY A 59 -9.37 -7.09 -3.74
C GLY A 59 -9.95 -8.21 -2.87
N ARG A 60 -9.45 -9.45 -3.00
CA ARG A 60 -9.87 -10.55 -2.14
C ARG A 60 -9.55 -10.32 -0.66
N PHE A 61 -8.64 -9.42 -0.38
CA PHE A 61 -8.27 -9.05 1.00
C PHE A 61 -9.06 -7.85 1.54
N GLY A 62 -9.96 -7.29 0.73
CA GLY A 62 -10.69 -6.07 1.11
C GLY A 62 -9.99 -4.80 0.67
N PHE A 63 -10.45 -3.64 1.18
CA PHE A 63 -9.93 -2.33 0.79
C PHE A 63 -9.73 -1.44 2.04
N PRO A 64 -8.67 -0.62 2.10
CA PRO A 64 -7.61 -0.60 1.10
C PRO A 64 -6.77 -1.87 1.16
N VAL A 65 -6.15 -2.20 0.06
CA VAL A 65 -5.13 -3.24 0.00
C VAL A 65 -3.91 -2.63 -0.69
N PHE A 66 -2.72 -3.07 -0.27
CA PHE A 66 -1.48 -2.48 -0.77
C PHE A 66 -0.70 -3.49 -1.59
N VAL A 67 -0.13 -3.04 -2.69
CA VAL A 67 0.70 -3.89 -3.55
C VAL A 67 2.04 -3.20 -3.77
N ILE A 68 3.12 -3.92 -3.52
CA ILE A 68 4.48 -3.43 -3.77
C ILE A 68 4.92 -3.94 -5.13
N ILE A 69 5.40 -3.03 -5.98
CA ILE A 69 5.90 -3.34 -7.32
C ILE A 69 7.38 -2.97 -7.36
N ASP A 70 8.21 -3.89 -7.85
CA ASP A 70 9.65 -3.68 -7.92
C ASP A 70 10.06 -2.81 -9.12
N GLU A 71 11.37 -2.58 -9.28
CA GLU A 71 11.93 -1.74 -10.36
C GLU A 71 11.73 -2.33 -11.75
N LYS A 72 11.39 -3.62 -11.84
CA LYS A 72 11.09 -4.30 -13.10
C LYS A 72 9.61 -4.26 -13.45
N GLY A 73 8.81 -3.60 -12.61
CA GLY A 73 7.36 -3.53 -12.79
C GLY A 73 6.63 -4.78 -12.36
N LYS A 74 7.24 -5.61 -11.51
CA LYS A 74 6.65 -6.86 -11.05
C LYS A 74 6.05 -6.68 -9.65
N PRO A 75 4.76 -7.07 -9.43
CA PRO A 75 4.21 -7.13 -8.09
C PRO A 75 4.92 -8.19 -7.25
N ILE A 76 5.47 -7.79 -6.10
CA ILE A 76 6.25 -8.69 -5.25
C ILE A 76 5.61 -8.95 -3.88
N HIS A 77 4.59 -8.17 -3.50
CA HIS A 77 3.92 -8.35 -2.22
C HIS A 77 2.52 -7.73 -2.25
N ILE A 78 1.57 -8.41 -1.63
CA ILE A 78 0.22 -7.89 -1.39
C ILE A 78 0.01 -7.84 0.12
N GLN A 79 -0.34 -6.66 0.65
CA GLN A 79 -0.53 -6.46 2.07
C GLN A 79 -1.98 -6.14 2.40
N ASN A 80 -2.59 -6.96 3.24
CA ASN A 80 -3.89 -6.66 3.82
C ASN A 80 -3.73 -5.52 4.82
N SER A 81 -4.44 -4.42 4.60
CA SER A 81 -4.33 -3.22 5.43
C SER A 81 -4.81 -3.44 6.87
N ALA A 82 -5.67 -4.42 7.10
CA ALA A 82 -6.19 -4.69 8.43
C ALA A 82 -5.09 -5.01 9.44
N TYR A 83 -4.01 -5.64 9.00
CA TYR A 83 -2.87 -5.96 9.87
C TYR A 83 -2.08 -4.73 10.31
N LEU A 84 -2.31 -3.59 9.69
CA LEU A 84 -1.61 -2.33 9.98
C LEU A 84 -2.45 -1.37 10.82
N GLU A 85 -3.69 -1.75 11.12
CA GLU A 85 -4.62 -0.92 11.86
C GLU A 85 -4.34 -0.94 13.36
N GLN A 86 -4.69 0.16 14.01
CA GLN A 86 -4.71 0.29 15.46
C GLN A 86 -5.86 1.22 15.84
N ASP A 87 -6.78 0.74 16.67
CA ASP A 87 -7.97 1.50 17.07
C ASP A 87 -8.77 1.95 15.85
N LYS A 88 -9.00 3.24 15.68
CA LYS A 88 -9.75 3.80 14.54
C LYS A 88 -8.84 4.32 13.43
N GLY A 89 -7.58 3.95 13.44
CA GLY A 89 -6.60 4.43 12.47
C GLY A 89 -5.53 3.39 12.20
N TYR A 90 -4.35 3.87 11.81
CA TYR A 90 -3.22 3.02 11.50
C TYR A 90 -2.12 3.16 12.56
N SER A 91 -1.39 2.07 12.77
CA SER A 91 -0.27 2.04 13.70
C SER A 91 1.00 2.52 13.00
N THR A 92 1.62 3.58 13.51
CA THR A 92 2.91 4.05 13.01
C THR A 92 3.96 2.95 13.05
N THR A 93 4.03 2.18 14.14
CA THR A 93 5.00 1.10 14.28
C THR A 93 4.80 0.00 13.24
N LYS A 94 3.56 -0.46 13.08
CA LYS A 94 3.25 -1.54 12.12
C LYS A 94 3.49 -1.09 10.68
N VAL A 95 3.08 0.11 10.32
CA VAL A 95 3.29 0.64 8.96
C VAL A 95 4.77 0.86 8.71
N LYS A 96 5.51 1.41 9.68
CA LYS A 96 6.95 1.59 9.57
C LYS A 96 7.67 0.26 9.32
N GLU A 97 7.37 -0.77 10.10
CA GLU A 97 7.96 -2.10 9.92
C GLU A 97 7.64 -2.67 8.54
N PHE A 98 6.39 -2.56 8.12
CA PHE A 98 5.98 -3.00 6.80
C PHE A 98 6.79 -2.30 5.71
N LEU A 99 6.84 -0.98 5.71
CA LEU A 99 7.57 -0.22 4.69
C LEU A 99 9.06 -0.55 4.70
N GLN A 100 9.68 -0.65 5.88
CA GLN A 100 11.10 -0.94 5.99
C GLN A 100 11.47 -2.32 5.48
N ASN A 101 10.57 -3.29 5.55
CA ASN A 101 10.80 -4.65 5.05
C ASN A 101 10.69 -4.74 3.52
N TRP A 102 10.07 -3.76 2.88
CA TRP A 102 9.81 -3.78 1.44
C TRP A 102 10.49 -2.66 0.66
N THR A 103 11.45 -1.97 1.27
CA THR A 103 12.29 -1.02 0.52
C THR A 103 13.16 -1.77 -0.48
N PRO A 104 13.62 -1.11 -1.56
CA PRO A 104 14.54 -1.75 -2.50
C PRO A 104 15.78 -2.33 -1.82
N GLN A 105 16.33 -1.60 -0.86
CA GLN A 105 17.50 -2.07 -0.11
C GLN A 105 17.20 -3.34 0.68
N ALA A 106 16.07 -3.38 1.39
CA ALA A 106 15.70 -4.54 2.20
C ALA A 106 15.47 -5.80 1.34
N VAL A 107 14.78 -5.64 0.21
CA VAL A 107 14.46 -6.75 -0.69
C VAL A 107 15.71 -7.30 -1.38
N ASN A 108 16.67 -6.43 -1.73
CA ASN A 108 17.85 -6.81 -2.53
C ASN A 108 19.06 -7.17 -1.66
N THR A 109 18.97 -7.04 -0.35
CA THR A 109 20.09 -7.39 0.54
C THR A 109 20.07 -8.88 0.83
N LEU A 110 21.16 -9.56 0.50
CA LEU A 110 21.37 -10.97 0.85
C LEU A 110 21.94 -11.09 2.26
N ARG A 111 21.44 -12.08 2.98
CA ARG A 111 21.92 -12.38 4.33
C ARG A 111 22.67 -13.68 4.38
#